data_0886f5067ffe143cc63443e676a368b8
#
_entry.id   0886f5067ffe143cc63443e676a368b8
#
_cell.length_a   1.000
_cell.length_b   1.000
_cell.length_c   1.000
_cell.angle_alpha   90.00
_cell.angle_beta   90.00
_cell.angle_gamma   90.00
#
_symmetry.space_group_name_H-M   'P 1'
#
loop_
_entity.id
_entity.type
_entity.pdbx_description
1 polymer ?
#
loop_
_entity_poly.entity_id
_entity_poly.type
_entity_poly.pdbx_seq_one_letter_code
_entity_poly.pdbx_strand_id
1 'polypeptide(L)'
;MFKEAEELPHAISHFSQIMEIIGDKKPLLILDYDGTLSPIVSDPNKAVLSKEMKEALIQLAEIIPVAVISGRDRADVEQKVALDQLIYAGSHGLDMVGPEGLEIPQKVSDYILDSLKEAAENLQRELKEVKGCIVESKKFAIAVHFRNVAEEEVERVKDAVIKELHRHQNLKKGTGKMILELKPAIDWHKGRAVNWLFEALNMNKDSGIPLFIGDDITDEDAFASITKEGIGILVGTHGEKTAATYSLKDTDDVGRFLEKFFQTMKGHGKL
;
A
#
# COMPACT_ATOMS: atom_id res chain seq x y z
N MET A 1 15.00 -13.25 6.97
CA MET A 1 15.15 -14.46 6.12
C MET A 1 13.80 -14.65 5.45
N PHE A 2 13.77 -14.73 4.12
CA PHE A 2 12.51 -14.93 3.38
C PHE A 2 12.00 -16.36 3.59
N LYS A 3 10.67 -16.52 3.77
CA LYS A 3 9.96 -17.77 4.01
C LYS A 3 8.88 -18.00 2.97
N GLU A 4 8.39 -19.21 2.83
CA GLU A 4 7.14 -19.47 2.11
C GLU A 4 5.96 -19.00 2.99
N ALA A 5 4.88 -18.51 2.38
CA ALA A 5 3.73 -17.96 3.11
C ALA A 5 3.09 -19.00 4.07
N GLU A 6 3.08 -20.27 3.64
CA GLU A 6 2.53 -21.40 4.40
C GLU A 6 3.34 -21.75 5.65
N GLU A 7 4.60 -21.31 5.72
CA GLU A 7 5.49 -21.52 6.88
C GLU A 7 5.29 -20.47 7.97
N LEU A 8 4.52 -19.41 7.69
CA LEU A 8 4.31 -18.33 8.65
C LEU A 8 3.34 -18.73 9.77
N PRO A 9 3.68 -18.43 11.04
CA PRO A 9 2.74 -18.61 12.13
C PRO A 9 1.54 -17.67 11.97
N HIS A 10 0.33 -18.20 12.21
CA HIS A 10 -0.90 -17.43 12.11
C HIS A 10 -0.98 -16.37 13.22
N ALA A 11 -1.16 -15.09 12.86
CA ALA A 11 -1.06 -13.96 13.79
C ALA A 11 -2.06 -14.03 14.97
N ILE A 12 -3.31 -14.46 14.72
CA ILE A 12 -4.32 -14.58 15.79
C ILE A 12 -3.94 -15.70 16.76
N SER A 13 -3.41 -16.82 16.27
CA SER A 13 -3.00 -17.95 17.12
C SER A 13 -1.75 -17.64 17.94
N HIS A 14 -0.87 -16.79 17.42
CA HIS A 14 0.38 -16.36 18.07
C HIS A 14 0.30 -14.94 18.63
N PHE A 15 -0.92 -14.46 18.89
CA PHE A 15 -1.17 -13.09 19.30
C PHE A 15 -0.41 -12.69 20.58
N SER A 16 -0.29 -13.59 21.56
CA SER A 16 0.46 -13.32 22.80
C SER A 16 1.95 -13.05 22.52
N GLN A 17 2.55 -13.77 21.57
CA GLN A 17 3.94 -13.52 21.15
C GLN A 17 4.08 -12.16 20.47
N ILE A 18 3.11 -11.77 19.65
CA ILE A 18 3.07 -10.44 19.02
C ILE A 18 3.04 -9.36 20.11
N MET A 19 2.20 -9.52 21.14
CA MET A 19 2.12 -8.58 22.25
C MET A 19 3.40 -8.55 23.11
N GLU A 20 4.09 -9.67 23.28
CA GLU A 20 5.41 -9.73 23.92
C GLU A 20 6.47 -8.96 23.13
N ILE A 21 6.50 -9.09 21.80
CA ILE A 21 7.41 -8.34 20.91
C ILE A 21 7.14 -6.83 20.99
N ILE A 22 5.88 -6.42 21.03
CA ILE A 22 5.49 -5.02 21.20
C ILE A 22 5.96 -4.51 22.57
N GLY A 23 5.81 -5.31 23.63
CA GLY A 23 6.26 -4.96 24.97
C GLY A 23 5.69 -3.61 25.41
N ASP A 24 6.56 -2.69 25.86
CA ASP A 24 6.17 -1.33 26.29
C ASP A 24 6.27 -0.28 25.17
N LYS A 25 6.61 -0.68 23.94
CA LYS A 25 6.74 0.22 22.82
C LYS A 25 5.38 0.68 22.33
N LYS A 26 5.33 1.91 21.79
CA LYS A 26 4.13 2.45 21.14
C LYS A 26 4.04 1.85 19.71
N PRO A 27 2.97 1.13 19.36
CA PRO A 27 2.79 0.62 18.02
C PRO A 27 2.49 1.76 17.03
N LEU A 28 3.03 1.65 15.81
CA LEU A 28 2.55 2.34 14.62
C LEU A 28 1.91 1.29 13.72
N LEU A 29 0.59 1.31 13.62
CA LEU A 29 -0.15 0.38 12.78
C LEU A 29 -0.22 0.91 11.35
N ILE A 30 0.25 0.12 10.40
CA ILE A 30 0.29 0.47 8.98
C ILE A 30 -0.38 -0.64 8.19
N LEU A 31 -1.35 -0.26 7.36
CA LEU A 31 -2.23 -1.18 6.66
C LEU A 31 -2.23 -0.89 5.17
N ASP A 32 -2.09 -1.92 4.34
CA ASP A 32 -2.49 -1.80 2.93
C ASP A 32 -4.02 -1.73 2.82
N TYR A 33 -4.52 -1.31 1.65
CA TYR A 33 -5.97 -1.15 1.44
C TYR A 33 -6.59 -2.34 0.71
N ASP A 34 -6.17 -2.59 -0.53
CA ASP A 34 -6.77 -3.62 -1.39
C ASP A 34 -6.25 -5.01 -1.03
N GLY A 35 -7.12 -5.94 -0.67
CA GLY A 35 -6.73 -7.28 -0.21
C GLY A 35 -6.46 -7.36 1.30
N THR A 36 -6.31 -6.22 1.97
CA THR A 36 -6.03 -6.12 3.41
C THR A 36 -7.22 -5.52 4.17
N LEU A 37 -7.56 -4.25 3.96
CA LEU A 37 -8.71 -3.59 4.57
C LEU A 37 -10.01 -3.83 3.80
N SER A 38 -9.92 -3.99 2.49
CA SER A 38 -11.05 -4.25 1.60
C SER A 38 -10.75 -5.50 0.76
N PRO A 39 -11.72 -6.41 0.54
CA PRO A 39 -11.51 -7.55 -0.32
C PRO A 39 -11.11 -7.14 -1.74
N ILE A 40 -10.29 -7.97 -2.41
CA ILE A 40 -10.00 -7.77 -3.83
C ILE A 40 -11.29 -7.99 -4.63
N VAL A 41 -11.69 -6.98 -5.37
CA VAL A 41 -12.90 -7.00 -6.21
C VAL A 41 -12.55 -6.71 -7.68
N SER A 42 -13.41 -7.18 -8.60
CA SER A 42 -13.19 -6.99 -10.05
C SER A 42 -13.31 -5.53 -10.50
N ASP A 43 -14.12 -4.73 -9.80
CA ASP A 43 -14.28 -3.30 -10.02
C ASP A 43 -13.65 -2.53 -8.83
N PRO A 44 -12.50 -1.87 -9.01
CA PRO A 44 -11.81 -1.15 -7.93
C PRO A 44 -12.67 -0.09 -7.21
N ASN A 45 -13.71 0.43 -7.88
CA ASN A 45 -14.61 1.41 -7.27
C ASN A 45 -15.51 0.78 -6.19
N LYS A 46 -15.72 -0.54 -6.26
CA LYS A 46 -16.53 -1.30 -5.30
C LYS A 46 -15.74 -1.84 -4.11
N ALA A 47 -14.43 -1.59 -4.06
CA ALA A 47 -13.62 -1.89 -2.90
C ALA A 47 -14.03 -0.94 -1.77
N VAL A 48 -14.74 -1.46 -0.77
CA VAL A 48 -15.23 -0.70 0.39
C VAL A 48 -14.92 -1.45 1.68
N LEU A 49 -14.71 -0.72 2.76
CA LEU A 49 -14.54 -1.31 4.08
C LEU A 49 -15.87 -1.88 4.60
N SER A 50 -15.81 -2.99 5.32
CA SER A 50 -16.93 -3.41 6.15
C SER A 50 -17.15 -2.43 7.30
N LYS A 51 -18.34 -2.45 7.89
CA LYS A 51 -18.66 -1.60 9.03
C LYS A 51 -17.77 -1.93 10.23
N GLU A 52 -17.56 -3.21 10.47
CA GLU A 52 -16.71 -3.76 11.54
C GLU A 52 -15.25 -3.32 11.37
N MET A 53 -14.73 -3.37 10.15
CA MET A 53 -13.38 -2.89 9.84
C MET A 53 -13.24 -1.40 10.13
N LYS A 54 -14.23 -0.60 9.72
CA LYS A 54 -14.23 0.83 9.97
C LYS A 54 -14.30 1.17 11.46
N GLU A 55 -15.12 0.45 12.23
CA GLU A 55 -15.22 0.61 13.69
C GLU A 55 -13.88 0.26 14.39
N ALA A 56 -13.22 -0.82 13.97
CA ALA A 56 -11.91 -1.19 14.52
C ALA A 56 -10.84 -0.12 14.25
N LEU A 57 -10.82 0.46 13.04
CA LEU A 57 -9.90 1.56 12.70
C LEU A 57 -10.15 2.81 13.52
N ILE A 58 -11.42 3.21 13.73
CA ILE A 58 -11.79 4.35 14.58
C ILE A 58 -11.23 4.16 15.99
N GLN A 59 -11.52 3.00 16.59
CA GLN A 59 -11.11 2.70 17.95
C GLN A 59 -9.59 2.65 18.11
N LEU A 60 -8.88 2.07 17.15
CA LEU A 60 -7.41 2.01 17.17
C LEU A 60 -6.78 3.40 17.00
N ALA A 61 -7.33 4.23 16.12
CA ALA A 61 -6.82 5.57 15.87
C ALA A 61 -6.96 6.52 17.09
N GLU A 62 -7.86 6.20 18.04
CA GLU A 62 -7.96 6.94 19.31
C GLU A 62 -6.77 6.68 20.26
N ILE A 63 -6.06 5.57 20.09
CA ILE A 63 -5.03 5.13 21.05
C ILE A 63 -3.63 5.01 20.45
N ILE A 64 -3.50 4.78 19.14
CA ILE A 64 -2.22 4.65 18.44
C ILE A 64 -2.28 5.35 17.07
N PRO A 65 -1.14 5.76 16.50
CA PRO A 65 -1.09 6.18 15.12
C PRO A 65 -1.47 5.03 14.17
N VAL A 66 -2.39 5.31 13.23
CA VAL A 66 -2.83 4.37 12.21
C VAL A 66 -2.64 5.00 10.83
N ALA A 67 -1.98 4.29 9.92
CA ALA A 67 -1.74 4.72 8.55
C ALA A 67 -2.28 3.70 7.54
N VAL A 68 -2.83 4.19 6.43
CA VAL A 68 -3.20 3.38 5.27
C VAL A 68 -2.27 3.74 4.12
N ILE A 69 -1.50 2.74 3.62
CA ILE A 69 -0.57 2.91 2.48
C ILE A 69 -1.05 2.06 1.32
N SER A 70 -1.33 2.67 0.17
CA SER A 70 -1.88 2.00 -1.00
C SER A 70 -1.18 2.40 -2.30
N GLY A 71 -1.27 1.54 -3.32
CA GLY A 71 -0.92 1.86 -4.71
C GLY A 71 -1.94 2.78 -5.41
N ARG A 72 -3.10 3.01 -4.79
CA ARG A 72 -4.12 3.97 -5.26
C ARG A 72 -3.64 5.40 -5.07
N ASP A 73 -4.28 6.35 -5.77
CA ASP A 73 -4.12 7.76 -5.44
C ASP A 73 -4.62 8.04 -4.02
N ARG A 74 -3.93 8.90 -3.28
CA ARG A 74 -4.26 9.23 -1.89
C ARG A 74 -5.71 9.69 -1.71
N ALA A 75 -6.18 10.57 -2.59
CA ALA A 75 -7.55 11.09 -2.52
C ALA A 75 -8.62 9.99 -2.68
N ASP A 76 -8.34 8.94 -3.50
CA ASP A 76 -9.25 7.79 -3.65
C ASP A 76 -9.31 6.96 -2.36
N VAL A 77 -8.16 6.64 -1.76
CA VAL A 77 -8.10 5.89 -0.49
C VAL A 77 -8.75 6.67 0.64
N GLU A 78 -8.44 7.96 0.77
CA GLU A 78 -9.02 8.85 1.77
C GLU A 78 -10.55 8.91 1.66
N GLN A 79 -11.09 9.05 0.44
CA GLN A 79 -12.54 9.03 0.20
C GLN A 79 -13.18 7.68 0.56
N LYS A 80 -12.50 6.57 0.26
CA LYS A 80 -13.03 5.21 0.52
C LYS A 80 -13.06 4.87 2.01
N VAL A 81 -12.04 5.24 2.76
CA VAL A 81 -11.94 5.00 4.20
C VAL A 81 -12.75 6.05 4.99
N ALA A 82 -12.62 7.33 4.63
CA ALA A 82 -13.34 8.47 5.20
C ALA A 82 -13.24 8.54 6.74
N LEU A 83 -12.01 8.60 7.26
CA LEU A 83 -11.66 8.75 8.67
C LEU A 83 -10.54 9.80 8.79
N ASP A 84 -10.87 11.01 9.24
CA ASP A 84 -9.94 12.15 9.26
C ASP A 84 -8.76 11.99 10.25
N GLN A 85 -8.89 11.07 11.22
CA GLN A 85 -7.85 10.79 12.21
C GLN A 85 -6.74 9.86 11.71
N LEU A 86 -6.85 9.29 10.50
CA LEU A 86 -5.85 8.41 9.94
C LEU A 86 -4.80 9.15 9.11
N ILE A 87 -3.66 8.51 8.95
CA ILE A 87 -2.63 8.92 7.98
C ILE A 87 -2.91 8.19 6.67
N TYR A 88 -2.94 8.92 5.56
CA TYR A 88 -3.17 8.37 4.23
C TYR A 88 -1.96 8.53 3.34
N ALA A 89 -1.54 7.44 2.73
CA ALA A 89 -0.42 7.40 1.81
C ALA A 89 -0.83 6.73 0.50
N GLY A 90 -0.94 7.51 -0.56
CA GLY A 90 -1.20 7.04 -1.92
C GLY A 90 0.06 6.85 -2.73
N SER A 91 -0.06 6.21 -3.89
CA SER A 91 1.04 5.95 -4.84
C SER A 91 2.26 5.34 -4.16
N HIS A 92 2.03 4.30 -3.33
CA HIS A 92 3.04 3.62 -2.51
C HIS A 92 3.79 4.56 -1.54
N GLY A 93 3.10 5.60 -1.03
CA GLY A 93 3.65 6.56 -0.08
C GLY A 93 4.30 7.81 -0.69
N LEU A 94 4.19 8.04 -1.99
CA LEU A 94 4.67 9.28 -2.62
C LEU A 94 3.82 10.51 -2.27
N ASP A 95 2.56 10.31 -1.93
CA ASP A 95 1.61 11.33 -1.49
C ASP A 95 1.07 10.93 -0.12
N MET A 96 1.51 11.60 0.93
CA MET A 96 1.13 11.26 2.30
C MET A 96 0.71 12.49 3.06
N VAL A 97 -0.43 12.38 3.74
CA VAL A 97 -0.94 13.38 4.68
C VAL A 97 -1.51 12.71 5.91
N GLY A 98 -1.59 13.43 6.99
CA GLY A 98 -2.19 12.95 8.24
C GLY A 98 -2.63 14.08 9.14
N PRO A 99 -3.12 13.74 10.33
CA PRO A 99 -3.48 14.72 11.35
C PRO A 99 -2.32 15.65 11.70
N GLU A 100 -2.65 16.81 12.31
CA GLU A 100 -1.69 17.79 12.81
C GLU A 100 -0.74 18.37 11.74
N GLY A 101 -1.17 18.32 10.46
CA GLY A 101 -0.37 18.85 9.36
C GLY A 101 0.77 17.93 8.93
N LEU A 102 0.73 16.65 9.28
CA LEU A 102 1.68 15.67 8.74
C LEU A 102 1.54 15.63 7.21
N GLU A 103 2.63 15.96 6.53
CA GLU A 103 2.70 15.90 5.06
C GLU A 103 4.10 15.48 4.63
N ILE A 104 4.18 14.54 3.69
CA ILE A 104 5.47 14.16 3.12
C ILE A 104 5.95 15.27 2.16
N PRO A 105 7.20 15.74 2.28
CA PRO A 105 7.77 16.65 1.29
C PRO A 105 7.73 16.01 -0.10
N GLN A 106 7.36 16.79 -1.12
CA GLN A 106 7.29 16.33 -2.50
C GLN A 106 8.61 15.66 -2.93
N LYS A 107 8.56 14.37 -3.23
CA LYS A 107 9.71 13.56 -3.69
C LYS A 107 9.86 13.55 -5.21
N VAL A 108 8.81 13.92 -5.92
CA VAL A 108 8.76 13.93 -7.38
C VAL A 108 8.89 15.37 -7.85
N SER A 109 9.90 15.66 -8.66
CA SER A 109 10.10 17.00 -9.21
C SER A 109 9.04 17.35 -10.27
N ASP A 110 8.78 18.64 -10.46
CA ASP A 110 7.83 19.12 -11.47
C ASP A 110 8.21 18.63 -12.87
N TYR A 111 9.50 18.55 -13.19
CA TYR A 111 9.99 17.98 -14.45
C TYR A 111 9.52 16.53 -14.69
N ILE A 112 9.47 15.70 -13.62
CA ILE A 112 8.96 14.33 -13.76
C ILE A 112 7.44 14.34 -13.91
N LEU A 113 6.73 15.24 -13.21
CA LEU A 113 5.28 15.39 -13.34
C LEU A 113 4.90 15.85 -14.77
N ASP A 114 5.66 16.77 -15.34
CA ASP A 114 5.47 17.20 -16.73
C ASP A 114 5.71 16.03 -17.72
N SER A 115 6.73 15.21 -17.48
CA SER A 115 6.99 14.01 -18.27
C SER A 115 5.85 12.99 -18.19
N LEU A 116 5.27 12.77 -17.00
CA LEU A 116 4.09 11.91 -16.84
C LEU A 116 2.89 12.46 -17.60
N LYS A 117 2.64 13.77 -17.50
CA LYS A 117 1.54 14.41 -18.21
C LYS A 117 1.69 14.26 -19.73
N GLU A 118 2.86 14.57 -20.28
CA GLU A 118 3.15 14.44 -21.71
C GLU A 118 3.00 12.99 -22.19
N ALA A 119 3.56 12.03 -21.45
CA ALA A 119 3.44 10.62 -21.77
C ALA A 119 1.97 10.13 -21.74
N ALA A 120 1.17 10.60 -20.77
CA ALA A 120 -0.25 10.28 -20.70
C ALA A 120 -1.03 10.80 -21.92
N GLU A 121 -0.80 12.06 -22.31
CA GLU A 121 -1.43 12.66 -23.49
C GLU A 121 -1.04 11.91 -24.78
N ASN A 122 0.21 11.50 -24.90
CA ASN A 122 0.70 10.72 -26.04
C ASN A 122 0.06 9.34 -26.10
N LEU A 123 0.04 8.61 -24.97
CA LEU A 123 -0.58 7.29 -24.89
C LEU A 123 -2.09 7.34 -25.16
N GLN A 124 -2.80 8.32 -24.61
CA GLN A 124 -4.23 8.51 -24.87
C GLN A 124 -4.50 8.76 -26.36
N ARG A 125 -3.65 9.53 -27.05
CA ARG A 125 -3.78 9.80 -28.47
C ARG A 125 -3.44 8.58 -29.33
N GLU A 126 -2.34 7.88 -29.03
CA GLU A 126 -1.85 6.73 -29.79
C GLU A 126 -2.74 5.49 -29.65
N LEU A 127 -3.31 5.30 -28.45
CA LEU A 127 -4.14 4.14 -28.12
C LEU A 127 -5.66 4.39 -28.22
N LYS A 128 -6.08 5.58 -28.66
CA LYS A 128 -7.49 5.98 -28.76
C LYS A 128 -8.36 4.97 -29.53
N GLU A 129 -7.83 4.42 -30.62
CA GLU A 129 -8.57 3.50 -31.51
C GLU A 129 -8.43 2.04 -31.08
N VAL A 130 -7.63 1.72 -30.05
CA VAL A 130 -7.48 0.36 -29.52
C VAL A 130 -8.65 0.05 -28.59
N LYS A 131 -9.61 -0.72 -29.08
CA LYS A 131 -10.81 -1.09 -28.29
C LYS A 131 -10.43 -1.86 -27.03
N GLY A 132 -11.01 -1.47 -25.90
CA GLY A 132 -10.77 -2.13 -24.62
C GLY A 132 -9.52 -1.66 -23.89
N CYS A 133 -8.68 -0.79 -24.52
CA CYS A 133 -7.56 -0.14 -23.85
C CYS A 133 -8.05 1.09 -23.07
N ILE A 134 -7.58 1.23 -21.82
CA ILE A 134 -7.86 2.39 -20.97
C ILE A 134 -6.54 2.95 -20.48
N VAL A 135 -6.29 4.24 -20.75
CA VAL A 135 -5.14 4.97 -20.23
C VAL A 135 -5.64 5.85 -19.07
N GLU A 136 -5.30 5.46 -17.87
CA GLU A 136 -5.64 6.15 -16.63
C GLU A 136 -4.45 7.00 -16.16
N SER A 137 -4.64 8.31 -16.06
CA SER A 137 -3.65 9.22 -15.48
C SER A 137 -3.90 9.33 -13.98
N LYS A 138 -2.88 8.99 -13.19
CA LYS A 138 -2.82 9.18 -11.74
C LYS A 138 -1.85 10.32 -11.40
N LYS A 139 -1.86 10.80 -10.16
CA LYS A 139 -0.96 11.88 -9.72
C LYS A 139 0.53 11.55 -9.98
N PHE A 140 0.95 10.32 -9.71
CA PHE A 140 2.35 9.88 -9.83
C PHE A 140 2.55 8.63 -10.71
N ALA A 141 1.56 8.28 -11.54
CA ALA A 141 1.67 7.15 -12.45
C ALA A 141 0.71 7.30 -13.64
N ILE A 142 0.99 6.54 -14.70
CA ILE A 142 0.05 6.29 -15.78
C ILE A 142 -0.20 4.79 -15.78
N ALA A 143 -1.46 4.35 -15.67
CA ALA A 143 -1.85 2.96 -15.77
C ALA A 143 -2.50 2.69 -17.13
N VAL A 144 -1.92 1.81 -17.92
CA VAL A 144 -2.46 1.38 -19.21
C VAL A 144 -3.07 0.00 -19.05
N HIS A 145 -4.40 -0.06 -18.96
CA HIS A 145 -5.16 -1.28 -18.80
C HIS A 145 -5.42 -1.92 -20.16
N PHE A 146 -5.06 -3.18 -20.33
CA PHE A 146 -5.23 -3.91 -21.59
C PHE A 146 -5.98 -5.24 -21.46
N ARG A 147 -6.67 -5.48 -20.34
CA ARG A 147 -7.42 -6.72 -20.08
C ARG A 147 -8.49 -7.01 -21.12
N ASN A 148 -9.14 -5.98 -21.65
CA ASN A 148 -10.23 -6.08 -22.60
C ASN A 148 -9.78 -5.80 -24.05
N VAL A 149 -8.47 -5.74 -24.29
CA VAL A 149 -7.88 -5.53 -25.61
C VAL A 149 -7.79 -6.88 -26.33
N ALA A 150 -8.11 -6.90 -27.63
CA ALA A 150 -7.96 -8.09 -28.47
C ALA A 150 -6.48 -8.51 -28.53
N GLU A 151 -6.22 -9.83 -28.54
CA GLU A 151 -4.87 -10.40 -28.43
C GLU A 151 -3.90 -9.84 -29.49
N GLU A 152 -4.39 -9.65 -30.73
CA GLU A 152 -3.64 -9.07 -31.83
C GLU A 152 -3.23 -7.61 -31.65
N GLU A 153 -3.90 -6.86 -30.77
CA GLU A 153 -3.59 -5.44 -30.50
C GLU A 153 -2.75 -5.26 -29.21
N VAL A 154 -2.54 -6.32 -28.42
CA VAL A 154 -1.81 -6.22 -27.13
C VAL A 154 -0.36 -5.76 -27.33
N GLU A 155 0.33 -6.26 -28.36
CA GLU A 155 1.72 -5.83 -28.64
C GLU A 155 1.77 -4.35 -29.02
N ARG A 156 0.78 -3.83 -29.75
CA ARG A 156 0.68 -2.39 -30.04
C ARG A 156 0.59 -1.54 -28.76
N VAL A 157 -0.16 -2.01 -27.76
CA VAL A 157 -0.24 -1.32 -26.45
C VAL A 157 1.13 -1.34 -25.76
N LYS A 158 1.81 -2.50 -25.76
CA LYS A 158 3.14 -2.62 -25.14
C LYS A 158 4.18 -1.74 -25.82
N ASP A 159 4.18 -1.70 -27.15
CA ASP A 159 5.11 -0.87 -27.95
C ASP A 159 4.89 0.62 -27.68
N ALA A 160 3.64 1.08 -27.59
CA ALA A 160 3.33 2.46 -27.22
C ALA A 160 3.91 2.84 -25.86
N VAL A 161 3.77 1.96 -24.85
CA VAL A 161 4.33 2.18 -23.51
C VAL A 161 5.87 2.20 -23.55
N ILE A 162 6.49 1.27 -24.26
CA ILE A 162 7.97 1.21 -24.41
C ILE A 162 8.49 2.48 -25.09
N LYS A 163 7.81 2.98 -26.11
CA LYS A 163 8.16 4.21 -26.83
C LYS A 163 8.16 5.43 -25.89
N GLU A 164 7.16 5.57 -25.02
CA GLU A 164 7.13 6.65 -24.04
C GLU A 164 8.22 6.50 -22.96
N LEU A 165 8.55 5.29 -22.52
CA LEU A 165 9.68 5.05 -21.62
C LEU A 165 11.03 5.41 -22.25
N HIS A 166 11.19 5.23 -23.56
CA HIS A 166 12.41 5.66 -24.25
C HIS A 166 12.49 7.20 -24.40
N ARG A 167 11.35 7.89 -24.49
CA ARG A 167 11.30 9.36 -24.55
C ARG A 167 11.58 10.00 -23.20
N HIS A 168 11.09 9.37 -22.12
CA HIS A 168 11.14 9.90 -20.77
C HIS A 168 11.99 9.01 -19.87
N GLN A 169 13.32 9.19 -19.90
CA GLN A 169 14.30 8.41 -19.12
C GLN A 169 14.15 8.58 -17.59
N ASN A 170 13.40 9.59 -17.16
CA ASN A 170 13.04 9.85 -15.77
C ASN A 170 11.77 9.06 -15.32
N LEU A 171 11.21 8.24 -16.21
CA LEU A 171 10.15 7.29 -15.92
C LEU A 171 10.66 5.85 -15.99
N LYS A 172 10.07 4.98 -15.19
CA LYS A 172 10.33 3.53 -15.20
C LYS A 172 9.04 2.75 -15.39
N LYS A 173 9.18 1.54 -15.94
CA LYS A 173 8.07 0.60 -16.10
C LYS A 173 7.70 -0.02 -14.76
N GLY A 174 6.41 -0.04 -14.46
CA GLY A 174 5.78 -0.92 -13.49
C GLY A 174 4.91 -1.94 -14.22
N THR A 175 4.58 -3.03 -13.55
CA THR A 175 3.71 -4.09 -14.09
C THR A 175 2.69 -4.51 -13.06
N GLY A 176 1.50 -4.88 -13.55
CA GLY A 176 0.44 -5.49 -12.76
C GLY A 176 -0.31 -6.50 -13.62
N LYS A 177 -1.36 -7.11 -13.07
CA LYS A 177 -2.17 -8.11 -13.77
C LYS A 177 -2.97 -7.47 -14.90
N MET A 178 -2.47 -7.58 -16.16
CA MET A 178 -3.03 -6.96 -17.37
C MET A 178 -3.00 -5.42 -17.34
N ILE A 179 -1.96 -4.86 -16.70
CA ILE A 179 -1.70 -3.42 -16.58
C ILE A 179 -0.22 -3.18 -16.85
N LEU A 180 0.09 -2.13 -17.61
CA LEU A 180 1.44 -1.55 -17.70
C LEU A 180 1.41 -0.18 -17.06
N GLU A 181 2.39 0.09 -16.20
CA GLU A 181 2.50 1.40 -15.55
C GLU A 181 3.76 2.13 -16.00
N LEU A 182 3.63 3.46 -16.12
CA LEU A 182 4.76 4.38 -16.17
C LEU A 182 4.75 5.18 -14.87
N LYS A 183 5.85 5.15 -14.14
CA LYS A 183 6.00 5.82 -12.85
C LYS A 183 7.37 6.47 -12.70
N PRO A 184 7.56 7.44 -11.80
CA PRO A 184 8.85 8.10 -11.59
C PRO A 184 10.00 7.10 -11.40
N ALA A 185 11.12 7.32 -12.08
CA ALA A 185 12.33 6.51 -11.94
C ALA A 185 13.14 6.95 -10.71
N ILE A 186 12.47 7.00 -9.55
CA ILE A 186 13.09 7.33 -8.27
C ILE A 186 13.18 6.09 -7.39
N ASP A 187 14.09 6.12 -6.41
CA ASP A 187 14.23 5.09 -5.39
C ASP A 187 13.21 5.34 -4.27
N TRP A 188 11.95 4.97 -4.55
CA TRP A 188 10.84 5.08 -3.63
C TRP A 188 9.92 3.86 -3.73
N HIS A 189 9.50 3.34 -2.57
CA HIS A 189 8.64 2.16 -2.41
C HIS A 189 8.00 2.17 -1.01
N LYS A 190 7.07 1.25 -0.73
CA LYS A 190 6.34 1.20 0.55
C LYS A 190 7.28 1.12 1.77
N GLY A 191 8.39 0.41 1.69
CA GLY A 191 9.36 0.32 2.79
C GLY A 191 10.00 1.66 3.15
N ARG A 192 10.33 2.49 2.13
CA ARG A 192 10.83 3.85 2.40
C ARG A 192 9.75 4.76 2.99
N ALA A 193 8.50 4.58 2.57
CA ALA A 193 7.37 5.31 3.13
C ALA A 193 7.15 4.97 4.61
N VAL A 194 7.24 3.69 4.97
CA VAL A 194 7.15 3.22 6.36
C VAL A 194 8.25 3.83 7.23
N ASN A 195 9.50 3.77 6.77
CA ASN A 195 10.63 4.33 7.51
C ASN A 195 10.49 5.85 7.69
N TRP A 196 10.13 6.56 6.60
CA TRP A 196 9.90 7.99 6.68
C TRP A 196 8.79 8.35 7.68
N LEU A 197 7.68 7.61 7.66
CA LEU A 197 6.56 7.85 8.56
C LEU A 197 6.96 7.62 10.02
N PHE A 198 7.72 6.57 10.29
CA PHE A 198 8.21 6.25 11.63
C PHE A 198 9.08 7.38 12.20
N GLU A 199 9.96 7.95 11.37
CA GLU A 199 10.79 9.10 11.71
C GLU A 199 9.95 10.39 11.87
N ALA A 200 9.01 10.65 10.96
CA ALA A 200 8.16 11.85 10.98
C ALA A 200 7.26 11.92 12.23
N LEU A 201 6.88 10.77 12.77
CA LEU A 201 6.15 10.66 14.05
C LEU A 201 7.07 10.69 15.28
N ASN A 202 8.35 11.03 15.10
CA ASN A 202 9.37 11.06 16.16
C ASN A 202 9.49 9.72 16.92
N MET A 203 9.20 8.61 16.26
CA MET A 203 9.37 7.28 16.82
C MET A 203 10.80 6.77 16.60
N ASN A 204 11.30 5.98 17.51
CA ASN A 204 12.58 5.31 17.42
C ASN A 204 12.47 3.87 17.95
N LYS A 205 13.52 3.07 17.77
CA LYS A 205 13.56 1.64 18.11
C LYS A 205 13.28 1.32 19.58
N ASP A 206 13.57 2.26 20.47
CA ASP A 206 13.41 2.06 21.92
C ASP A 206 11.98 2.37 22.36
N SER A 207 11.32 3.33 21.70
CA SER A 207 10.02 3.86 22.09
C SER A 207 8.87 3.44 21.18
N GLY A 208 9.16 2.99 19.95
CA GLY A 208 8.15 2.66 18.95
C GLY A 208 8.39 1.32 18.25
N ILE A 209 7.34 0.77 17.65
CA ILE A 209 7.39 -0.46 16.87
C ILE A 209 6.42 -0.39 15.68
N PRO A 210 6.89 -0.51 14.42
CA PRO A 210 6.02 -0.59 13.27
C PRO A 210 5.37 -1.98 13.16
N LEU A 211 4.07 -2.00 12.94
CA LEU A 211 3.27 -3.18 12.62
C LEU A 211 2.65 -2.96 11.24
N PHE A 212 3.11 -3.70 10.23
CA PHE A 212 2.63 -3.59 8.85
C PHE A 212 1.82 -4.82 8.46
N ILE A 213 0.62 -4.61 7.91
CA ILE A 213 -0.26 -5.67 7.39
C ILE A 213 -0.52 -5.39 5.91
N GLY A 214 -0.27 -6.37 5.03
CA GLY A 214 -0.44 -6.25 3.58
C GLY A 214 -0.58 -7.61 2.91
N ASP A 215 -1.00 -7.66 1.64
CA ASP A 215 -1.32 -8.88 0.90
C ASP A 215 -0.53 -9.07 -0.40
N ASP A 216 0.09 -8.01 -0.93
CA ASP A 216 0.67 -8.02 -2.27
C ASP A 216 2.21 -8.01 -2.24
N ILE A 217 2.80 -8.36 -3.39
CA ILE A 217 4.26 -8.35 -3.60
C ILE A 217 4.88 -6.96 -3.37
N THR A 218 4.10 -5.89 -3.55
CA THR A 218 4.56 -4.52 -3.26
C THR A 218 4.72 -4.24 -1.76
N ASP A 219 4.13 -5.08 -0.90
CA ASP A 219 4.25 -4.99 0.56
C ASP A 219 5.54 -5.62 1.07
N GLU A 220 6.20 -6.45 0.26
CA GLU A 220 7.47 -7.06 0.60
C GLU A 220 8.58 -6.04 0.90
N ASP A 221 8.55 -4.89 0.21
CA ASP A 221 9.45 -3.77 0.51
C ASP A 221 9.22 -3.23 1.93
N ALA A 222 7.96 -3.17 2.38
CA ALA A 222 7.62 -2.75 3.75
C ALA A 222 8.01 -3.83 4.77
N PHE A 223 7.64 -5.09 4.53
CA PHE A 223 8.03 -6.20 5.41
C PHE A 223 9.54 -6.27 5.58
N ALA A 224 10.30 -6.20 4.48
CA ALA A 224 11.77 -6.23 4.52
C ALA A 224 12.36 -5.06 5.31
N SER A 225 11.78 -3.86 5.17
CA SER A 225 12.27 -2.66 5.85
C SER A 225 12.13 -2.72 7.37
N ILE A 226 11.13 -3.46 7.89
CA ILE A 226 10.82 -3.55 9.33
C ILE A 226 11.23 -4.88 9.96
N THR A 227 11.75 -5.85 9.20
CA THR A 227 12.01 -7.25 9.65
C THR A 227 12.79 -7.36 10.96
N LYS A 228 13.69 -6.41 11.24
CA LYS A 228 14.53 -6.44 12.45
C LYS A 228 13.89 -5.78 13.67
N GLU A 229 12.97 -4.87 13.47
CA GLU A 229 12.53 -3.91 14.48
C GLU A 229 11.01 -3.75 14.54
N GLY A 230 10.29 -4.47 13.69
CA GLY A 230 8.85 -4.42 13.55
C GLY A 230 8.22 -5.77 13.31
N ILE A 231 6.93 -5.77 13.06
CA ILE A 231 6.10 -6.95 12.83
C ILE A 231 5.43 -6.82 11.47
N GLY A 232 5.79 -7.72 10.53
CA GLY A 232 5.14 -7.86 9.24
C GLY A 232 4.11 -8.98 9.26
N ILE A 233 2.89 -8.73 8.79
CA ILE A 233 1.82 -9.71 8.71
C ILE A 233 1.32 -9.78 7.27
N LEU A 234 1.51 -10.92 6.61
CA LEU A 234 1.01 -11.18 5.26
C LEU A 234 -0.45 -11.65 5.31
N VAL A 235 -1.30 -11.08 4.47
CA VAL A 235 -2.69 -11.51 4.28
C VAL A 235 -2.79 -12.42 3.06
N GLY A 236 -3.28 -13.64 3.23
CA GLY A 236 -3.32 -14.62 2.13
C GLY A 236 -1.93 -15.07 1.67
N THR A 237 -1.76 -15.14 0.36
CA THR A 237 -0.48 -15.48 -0.30
C THR A 237 -0.40 -14.83 -1.68
N HIS A 238 0.75 -14.30 -2.04
CA HIS A 238 1.05 -13.81 -3.40
C HIS A 238 1.88 -14.80 -4.23
N GLY A 239 2.16 -16.01 -3.68
CA GLY A 239 2.87 -17.08 -4.39
C GLY A 239 4.39 -16.90 -4.47
N GLU A 240 4.96 -15.91 -3.78
CA GLU A 240 6.39 -15.62 -3.69
C GLU A 240 6.85 -15.74 -2.23
N LYS A 241 8.16 -15.85 -2.01
CA LYS A 241 8.73 -15.80 -0.66
C LYS A 241 8.54 -14.44 -0.02
N THR A 242 8.25 -14.46 1.28
CA THR A 242 7.91 -13.25 2.05
C THR A 242 8.91 -12.94 3.15
N ALA A 243 9.09 -11.66 3.43
CA ALA A 243 9.82 -11.14 4.59
C ALA A 243 8.89 -10.92 5.81
N ALA A 244 7.58 -11.15 5.67
CA ALA A 244 6.64 -11.12 6.78
C ALA A 244 7.02 -12.15 7.86
N THR A 245 6.59 -11.90 9.10
CA THR A 245 6.86 -12.75 10.25
C THR A 245 5.66 -13.59 10.68
N TYR A 246 4.46 -13.12 10.33
CA TYR A 246 3.18 -13.78 10.61
C TYR A 246 2.28 -13.74 9.37
N SER A 247 1.18 -14.51 9.41
CA SER A 247 0.16 -14.49 8.37
C SER A 247 -1.26 -14.33 8.95
N LEU A 248 -2.16 -13.80 8.13
CA LEU A 248 -3.61 -13.84 8.29
C LEU A 248 -4.20 -14.44 7.02
N LYS A 249 -5.37 -15.06 7.11
CA LYS A 249 -5.95 -15.78 5.99
C LYS A 249 -6.54 -14.85 4.93
N ASP A 250 -7.30 -13.85 5.37
CA ASP A 250 -8.12 -12.98 4.55
C ASP A 250 -8.45 -11.67 5.31
N THR A 251 -9.25 -10.79 4.69
CA THR A 251 -9.68 -9.53 5.28
C THR A 251 -10.54 -9.69 6.53
N ASP A 252 -11.27 -10.81 6.67
CA ASP A 252 -12.04 -11.10 7.88
C ASP A 252 -11.11 -11.41 9.06
N ASP A 253 -10.00 -12.12 8.81
CA ASP A 253 -8.96 -12.34 9.80
C ASP A 253 -8.27 -11.03 10.20
N VAL A 254 -8.06 -10.11 9.26
CA VAL A 254 -7.54 -8.76 9.57
C VAL A 254 -8.48 -8.06 10.55
N GLY A 255 -9.78 -8.02 10.27
CA GLY A 255 -10.78 -7.42 11.17
C GLY A 255 -10.74 -8.02 12.58
N ARG A 256 -10.72 -9.36 12.69
CA ARG A 256 -10.61 -10.06 13.97
C ARG A 256 -9.31 -9.77 14.73
N PHE A 257 -8.21 -9.67 13.99
CA PHE A 257 -6.92 -9.31 14.58
C PHE A 257 -6.94 -7.87 15.12
N LEU A 258 -7.45 -6.91 14.37
CA LEU A 258 -7.53 -5.50 14.76
C LEU A 258 -8.44 -5.31 15.99
N GLU A 259 -9.59 -5.97 16.03
CA GLU A 259 -10.48 -5.94 17.20
C GLU A 259 -9.78 -6.49 18.45
N LYS A 260 -9.15 -7.66 18.33
CA LYS A 260 -8.39 -8.27 19.44
C LYS A 260 -7.24 -7.38 19.89
N PHE A 261 -6.55 -6.74 18.93
CA PHE A 261 -5.46 -5.82 19.20
C PHE A 261 -5.93 -4.61 19.99
N PHE A 262 -7.02 -3.97 19.56
CA PHE A 262 -7.64 -2.86 20.30
C PHE A 262 -8.03 -3.24 21.74
N GLN A 263 -8.75 -4.34 21.91
CA GLN A 263 -9.19 -4.80 23.25
C GLN A 263 -8.00 -5.02 24.19
N THR A 264 -6.92 -5.57 23.67
CA THR A 264 -5.72 -5.84 24.46
C THR A 264 -4.98 -4.56 24.82
N MET A 265 -4.79 -3.63 23.86
CA MET A 265 -4.14 -2.35 24.09
C MET A 265 -4.89 -1.50 25.11
N LYS A 266 -6.21 -1.46 25.05
CA LYS A 266 -7.08 -0.77 26.00
C LYS A 266 -6.97 -1.38 27.42
N GLY A 267 -6.86 -2.71 27.52
CA GLY A 267 -6.77 -3.41 28.83
C GLY A 267 -5.42 -3.23 29.55
N HIS A 268 -4.35 -2.93 28.82
CA HIS A 268 -3.01 -2.75 29.41
C HIS A 268 -2.73 -1.33 29.93
N GLY A 269 -3.73 -0.44 29.93
CA GLY A 269 -3.58 0.93 30.42
C GLY A 269 -2.50 1.74 29.73
N LYS A 270 -2.18 1.42 28.49
CA LYS A 270 -1.19 2.12 27.63
C LYS A 270 -1.82 3.34 26.94
N LEU A 271 -2.70 4.04 27.65
CA LEU A 271 -3.33 5.30 27.25
C LEU A 271 -2.51 6.48 27.72
#